data_def3d6889d47c30269ac8c488b106b04
#
_entry.id   def3d6889d47c30269ac8c488b106b04
#
_cell.length_a   1.000
_cell.length_b   1.000
_cell.length_c   1.000
_cell.angle_alpha   90.00
_cell.angle_beta   90.00
_cell.angle_gamma   90.00
#
_symmetry.space_group_name_H-M   'P 1'
#
loop_
_entity.id
_entity.type
_entity.pdbx_description
1 polymer ?
#
loop_
_entity_poly.entity_id
_entity_poly.type
_entity_poly.pdbx_seq_one_letter_code
_entity_poly.pdbx_strand_id
1 'polypeptide(L)'
;EWFAKSFTNKNKPIVNAYYQTENGAIIASPTYKQKTSQVPHGSAGKLASKFLKINKLHKNIKKELKILSPWPGCMKSILNGNQEWKKYWDKSGNFRMFDLATIKNGNIFIHGRTDDVINIRGHRIGSEEIESIVLRIKEIYECCAISVIDDVEGHIIYLFVVSKNNKLNDEISKKIVSNFGAFALPKEIYYLSELPKTRSGKILRRLLRTILINPKAKSFGDLSTMLNSKIIKEIKNKIINNEHN
;
A
#
# COMPACT_ATOMS: atom_id res chain seq x y z
N GLU A 1 13.27 -14.19 3.03
CA GLU A 1 14.25 -14.99 3.79
C GLU A 1 13.89 -15.13 5.27
N TRP A 2 13.54 -14.03 5.96
CA TRP A 2 13.18 -14.04 7.38
C TRP A 2 12.02 -14.99 7.68
N PHE A 3 10.95 -14.92 6.93
CA PHE A 3 9.77 -15.79 7.10
C PHE A 3 10.14 -17.26 6.94
N ALA A 4 10.95 -17.59 5.93
CA ALA A 4 11.43 -18.96 5.71
C ALA A 4 12.28 -19.47 6.88
N LYS A 5 13.11 -18.60 7.45
CA LYS A 5 13.94 -18.97 8.61
C LYS A 5 13.13 -19.13 9.89
N SER A 6 12.09 -18.32 10.08
CA SER A 6 11.32 -18.24 11.33
C SER A 6 10.17 -19.25 11.42
N PHE A 7 9.53 -19.56 10.29
CA PHE A 7 8.27 -20.33 10.27
C PHE A 7 8.37 -21.65 9.50
N THR A 8 9.43 -21.87 8.74
CA THR A 8 9.58 -23.13 8.02
C THR A 8 10.97 -23.71 8.30
N ASN A 9 11.05 -25.02 8.60
CA ASN A 9 12.33 -25.72 8.74
C ASN A 9 13.05 -25.84 7.37
N LYS A 10 13.14 -24.73 6.62
CA LYS A 10 13.75 -24.59 5.28
C LYS A 10 13.21 -25.51 4.17
N ASN A 11 12.41 -26.53 4.51
CA ASN A 11 11.95 -27.56 3.59
C ASN A 11 10.53 -27.34 3.05
N LYS A 12 9.79 -26.37 3.57
CA LYS A 12 8.44 -26.07 3.09
C LYS A 12 8.47 -24.87 2.13
N PRO A 13 7.82 -24.96 0.97
CA PRO A 13 7.72 -23.84 0.05
C PRO A 13 6.89 -22.71 0.66
N ILE A 14 7.35 -21.48 0.50
CA ILE A 14 6.56 -20.29 0.79
C ILE A 14 5.85 -19.90 -0.50
N VAL A 15 4.53 -19.92 -0.46
CA VAL A 15 3.69 -19.53 -1.60
C VAL A 15 3.14 -18.15 -1.32
N ASN A 16 3.71 -17.15 -2.00
CA ASN A 16 3.14 -15.79 -2.01
C ASN A 16 1.96 -15.77 -2.99
N ALA A 17 0.79 -15.33 -2.54
CA ALA A 17 -0.41 -15.27 -3.37
C ALA A 17 -0.90 -13.81 -3.47
N TYR A 18 -1.05 -13.33 -4.71
CA TYR A 18 -1.66 -12.04 -4.99
C TYR A 18 -3.12 -12.21 -5.38
N TYR A 19 -4.00 -11.58 -4.64
CA TYR A 19 -5.44 -11.54 -4.88
C TYR A 19 -6.05 -10.27 -4.32
N GLN A 20 -7.28 -10.00 -4.69
CA GLN A 20 -8.11 -8.95 -4.10
C GLN A 20 -9.49 -9.55 -3.78
N THR A 21 -10.16 -9.02 -2.76
CA THR A 21 -11.53 -9.42 -2.38
C THR A 21 -12.48 -9.30 -3.57
N GLU A 22 -12.33 -8.24 -4.34
CA GLU A 22 -13.14 -7.91 -5.51
C GLU A 22 -13.02 -8.92 -6.65
N ASN A 23 -11.97 -9.71 -6.66
CA ASN A 23 -11.74 -10.76 -7.66
C ASN A 23 -12.16 -12.14 -7.20
N GLY A 24 -12.31 -12.36 -5.89
CA GLY A 24 -12.71 -13.64 -5.31
C GLY A 24 -11.75 -14.80 -5.58
N ALA A 25 -10.56 -14.57 -6.11
CA ALA A 25 -9.60 -15.60 -6.44
C ALA A 25 -8.15 -15.10 -6.52
N ILE A 26 -7.21 -16.04 -6.48
CA ILE A 26 -5.79 -15.78 -6.65
C ILE A 26 -5.50 -15.42 -8.10
N ILE A 27 -4.90 -14.26 -8.32
CA ILE A 27 -4.54 -13.73 -9.63
C ILE A 27 -3.13 -14.18 -10.04
N ALA A 28 -2.19 -14.10 -9.11
CA ALA A 28 -0.83 -14.56 -9.32
C ALA A 28 -0.31 -15.33 -8.11
N SER A 29 0.45 -16.38 -8.37
CA SER A 29 1.07 -17.22 -7.36
C SER A 29 2.20 -18.04 -7.96
N PRO A 30 3.24 -18.41 -7.20
CA PRO A 30 4.14 -19.49 -7.57
C PRO A 30 3.36 -20.78 -7.76
N THR A 31 3.70 -21.55 -8.77
CA THR A 31 3.09 -22.87 -8.96
C THR A 31 3.67 -23.86 -7.95
N TYR A 32 2.90 -24.89 -7.56
CA TYR A 32 3.35 -25.93 -6.64
C TYR A 32 4.59 -26.72 -7.13
N LYS A 33 4.83 -26.73 -8.46
CA LYS A 33 6.01 -27.33 -9.08
C LYS A 33 7.25 -26.46 -9.01
N GLN A 34 7.10 -25.17 -8.66
CA GLN A 34 8.18 -24.20 -8.66
C GLN A 34 8.86 -24.21 -7.28
N LYS A 35 10.15 -24.56 -7.23
CA LYS A 35 10.92 -24.44 -5.97
C LYS A 35 10.96 -22.98 -5.55
N THR A 36 10.91 -22.72 -4.23
CA THR A 36 10.95 -21.36 -3.65
C THR A 36 12.15 -20.55 -4.16
N SER A 37 13.30 -21.22 -4.36
CA SER A 37 14.52 -20.62 -4.93
C SER A 37 14.38 -20.15 -6.38
N GLN A 38 13.38 -20.63 -7.11
CA GLN A 38 13.11 -20.25 -8.49
C GLN A 38 12.13 -19.07 -8.62
N VAL A 39 11.54 -18.65 -7.50
CA VAL A 39 10.63 -17.49 -7.48
C VAL A 39 11.46 -16.24 -7.20
N PRO A 40 11.50 -15.26 -8.11
CA PRO A 40 12.24 -14.03 -7.89
C PRO A 40 11.75 -13.30 -6.62
N HIS A 41 12.66 -12.76 -5.84
CA HIS A 41 12.33 -11.98 -4.65
C HIS A 41 11.40 -10.81 -5.00
N GLY A 42 10.35 -10.60 -4.19
CA GLY A 42 9.34 -9.57 -4.39
C GLY A 42 8.31 -9.89 -5.49
N SER A 43 8.43 -11.05 -6.16
CA SER A 43 7.43 -11.47 -7.14
C SER A 43 6.20 -12.06 -6.49
N ALA A 44 5.03 -11.76 -7.06
CA ALA A 44 3.78 -12.45 -6.75
C ALA A 44 3.68 -13.82 -7.46
N GLY A 45 4.65 -14.18 -8.31
CA GLY A 45 4.61 -15.39 -9.12
C GLY A 45 4.02 -15.15 -10.51
N LYS A 46 3.59 -16.24 -11.14
CA LYS A 46 2.94 -16.23 -12.46
C LYS A 46 1.42 -16.15 -12.33
N LEU A 47 0.73 -15.88 -13.43
CA LEU A 47 -0.74 -15.97 -13.43
C LEU A 47 -1.20 -17.34 -12.93
N ALA A 48 -2.13 -17.34 -12.00
CA ALA A 48 -2.61 -18.55 -11.33
C ALA A 48 -3.47 -19.42 -12.23
N SER A 49 -4.06 -18.85 -13.29
CA SER A 49 -4.93 -19.56 -14.23
C SER A 49 -4.63 -19.17 -15.67
N LYS A 50 -4.67 -20.16 -16.58
CA LYS A 50 -4.60 -19.94 -18.02
C LYS A 50 -5.82 -19.22 -18.62
N PHE A 51 -6.93 -19.22 -17.90
CA PHE A 51 -8.16 -18.51 -18.29
C PHE A 51 -8.11 -17.03 -17.93
N LEU A 52 -7.23 -16.65 -17.02
CA LEU A 52 -7.06 -15.26 -16.61
C LEU A 52 -6.24 -14.51 -17.67
N LYS A 53 -6.83 -13.48 -18.25
CA LYS A 53 -6.16 -12.60 -19.22
C LYS A 53 -5.95 -11.24 -18.55
N ILE A 54 -4.72 -10.75 -18.62
CA ILE A 54 -4.35 -9.43 -18.12
C ILE A 54 -3.84 -8.54 -19.26
N ASN A 55 -3.85 -7.22 -19.03
CA ASN A 55 -3.27 -6.27 -19.97
C ASN A 55 -1.75 -6.49 -20.15
N LYS A 56 -1.20 -5.97 -21.25
CA LYS A 56 0.23 -6.07 -21.54
C LYS A 56 1.03 -5.26 -20.53
N LEU A 57 1.74 -5.94 -19.66
CA LEU A 57 2.70 -5.36 -18.72
C LEU A 57 4.09 -5.30 -19.36
N HIS A 58 4.94 -4.43 -18.80
CA HIS A 58 6.32 -4.23 -19.23
C HIS A 58 7.31 -4.56 -18.12
N LYS A 59 8.56 -4.85 -18.48
CA LYS A 59 9.61 -5.18 -17.52
C LYS A 59 10.02 -3.99 -16.65
N ASN A 60 10.06 -2.79 -17.27
CA ASN A 60 10.63 -1.59 -16.65
C ASN A 60 9.61 -0.44 -16.49
N ILE A 61 8.37 -0.61 -16.95
CA ILE A 61 7.34 0.42 -16.90
C ILE A 61 6.22 -0.10 -16.01
N LYS A 62 6.00 0.56 -14.88
CA LYS A 62 4.88 0.28 -13.98
C LYS A 62 3.56 0.69 -14.68
N LYS A 63 2.65 -0.25 -14.84
CA LYS A 63 1.32 -0.03 -15.40
C LYS A 63 0.27 -0.55 -14.45
N GLU A 64 -0.90 0.08 -14.44
CA GLU A 64 -2.06 -0.48 -13.73
C GLU A 64 -2.37 -1.87 -14.26
N LEU A 65 -2.46 -2.83 -13.37
CA LEU A 65 -2.87 -4.19 -13.68
C LEU A 65 -4.37 -4.22 -13.92
N LYS A 66 -4.78 -4.83 -15.03
CA LYS A 66 -6.20 -4.98 -15.40
C LYS A 66 -6.48 -6.42 -15.82
N ILE A 67 -7.66 -6.90 -15.50
CA ILE A 67 -8.18 -8.16 -16.03
C ILE A 67 -9.00 -7.82 -17.28
N LEU A 68 -8.60 -8.39 -18.43
CA LEU A 68 -9.18 -8.08 -19.74
C LEU A 68 -10.52 -8.75 -20.02
N SER A 69 -10.88 -9.74 -19.20
CA SER A 69 -12.13 -10.47 -19.37
C SER A 69 -12.69 -10.75 -17.97
N PRO A 70 -13.95 -10.42 -17.71
CA PRO A 70 -14.59 -10.79 -16.46
C PRO A 70 -14.44 -12.30 -16.26
N TRP A 71 -14.14 -12.69 -15.05
CA TRP A 71 -14.03 -14.09 -14.71
C TRP A 71 -15.03 -14.42 -13.59
N PRO A 72 -15.40 -15.70 -13.37
CA PRO A 72 -16.49 -16.04 -12.45
C PRO A 72 -16.34 -15.54 -11.01
N GLY A 73 -15.09 -15.27 -10.56
CA GLY A 73 -14.81 -14.75 -9.23
C GLY A 73 -14.97 -13.22 -9.08
N CYS A 74 -15.06 -12.46 -10.19
CA CYS A 74 -15.22 -11.02 -10.10
C CYS A 74 -16.51 -10.64 -9.39
N MET A 75 -16.46 -9.65 -8.50
CA MET A 75 -17.64 -9.11 -7.84
C MET A 75 -18.69 -8.66 -8.86
N LYS A 76 -19.96 -8.91 -8.58
CA LYS A 76 -21.07 -8.51 -9.45
C LYS A 76 -21.54 -7.08 -9.24
N SER A 77 -21.46 -6.60 -8.01
CA SER A 77 -21.94 -5.28 -7.62
C SER A 77 -21.35 -4.87 -6.27
N ILE A 78 -21.55 -3.61 -5.90
CA ILE A 78 -21.30 -3.07 -4.58
C ILE A 78 -22.63 -2.62 -4.00
N LEU A 79 -22.99 -3.10 -2.82
CA LEU A 79 -24.21 -2.72 -2.14
C LEU A 79 -24.25 -1.20 -1.91
N ASN A 80 -25.29 -0.53 -2.42
CA ASN A 80 -25.44 0.92 -2.38
C ASN A 80 -24.27 1.73 -2.99
N GLY A 81 -23.42 1.09 -3.80
CA GLY A 81 -22.17 1.64 -4.32
C GLY A 81 -22.10 1.68 -5.86
N ASN A 82 -23.15 2.12 -6.57
CA ASN A 82 -23.15 2.15 -8.04
C ASN A 82 -22.04 3.02 -8.64
N GLN A 83 -21.67 4.13 -8.00
CA GLN A 83 -20.58 4.99 -8.46
C GLN A 83 -19.21 4.34 -8.20
N GLU A 84 -19.05 3.70 -7.07
CA GLU A 84 -17.86 2.90 -6.72
C GLU A 84 -17.69 1.73 -7.68
N TRP A 85 -18.77 1.02 -7.99
CA TRP A 85 -18.77 -0.07 -8.96
C TRP A 85 -18.23 0.35 -10.32
N LYS A 86 -18.69 1.52 -10.85
CA LYS A 86 -18.24 2.04 -12.15
C LYS A 86 -16.74 2.31 -12.20
N LYS A 87 -16.11 2.66 -11.09
CA LYS A 87 -14.66 2.92 -11.02
C LYS A 87 -13.81 1.68 -11.32
N TYR A 88 -14.34 0.48 -11.04
CA TYR A 88 -13.64 -0.77 -11.30
C TYR A 88 -13.61 -1.19 -12.78
N TRP A 89 -14.31 -0.45 -13.64
CA TRP A 89 -14.37 -0.77 -15.07
C TRP A 89 -13.80 0.37 -15.90
N ASP A 90 -12.89 0.03 -16.82
CA ASP A 90 -12.46 1.02 -17.79
C ASP A 90 -13.45 1.12 -18.98
N LYS A 91 -13.22 2.09 -19.88
CA LYS A 91 -14.06 2.31 -21.05
C LYS A 91 -14.16 1.11 -22.00
N SER A 92 -13.21 0.20 -21.92
CA SER A 92 -13.14 -1.04 -22.73
C SER A 92 -13.76 -2.24 -22.02
N GLY A 93 -14.36 -2.06 -20.83
CA GLY A 93 -14.94 -3.14 -20.04
C GLY A 93 -13.91 -4.02 -19.33
N ASN A 94 -12.66 -3.58 -19.19
CA ASN A 94 -11.66 -4.30 -18.44
C ASN A 94 -11.78 -3.98 -16.95
N PHE A 95 -11.58 -4.99 -16.11
CA PHE A 95 -11.61 -4.83 -14.65
C PHE A 95 -10.29 -4.23 -14.16
N ARG A 96 -10.38 -3.12 -13.46
CA ARG A 96 -9.26 -2.37 -12.89
C ARG A 96 -8.88 -2.93 -11.52
N MET A 97 -7.61 -3.27 -11.34
CA MET A 97 -7.08 -3.77 -10.07
C MET A 97 -6.61 -2.65 -9.15
N PHE A 98 -6.43 -1.45 -9.67
CA PHE A 98 -5.83 -0.30 -8.97
C PHE A 98 -4.44 -0.57 -8.41
N ASP A 99 -3.77 -1.62 -8.85
CA ASP A 99 -2.41 -1.93 -8.47
C ASP A 99 -1.47 -1.72 -9.66
N LEU A 100 -0.33 -1.09 -9.40
CA LEU A 100 0.75 -0.95 -10.38
C LEU A 100 1.55 -2.24 -10.45
N ALA A 101 1.82 -2.71 -11.65
CA ALA A 101 2.57 -3.94 -11.85
C ALA A 101 3.59 -3.85 -12.99
N THR A 102 4.63 -4.67 -12.89
CA THR A 102 5.55 -5.01 -13.97
C THR A 102 5.59 -6.53 -14.15
N ILE A 103 6.12 -6.99 -15.29
CA ILE A 103 6.30 -8.42 -15.57
C ILE A 103 7.72 -8.70 -16.05
N LYS A 104 8.36 -9.73 -15.48
CA LYS A 104 9.69 -10.18 -15.87
C LYS A 104 9.72 -11.71 -15.89
N ASN A 105 10.05 -12.30 -17.04
CA ASN A 105 10.07 -13.76 -17.23
C ASN A 105 8.76 -14.45 -16.80
N GLY A 106 7.61 -13.80 -17.10
CA GLY A 106 6.28 -14.28 -16.74
C GLY A 106 5.89 -14.08 -15.27
N ASN A 107 6.80 -13.61 -14.41
CA ASN A 107 6.51 -13.30 -13.02
C ASN A 107 6.02 -11.86 -12.88
N ILE A 108 4.96 -11.67 -12.09
CA ILE A 108 4.33 -10.38 -11.83
C ILE A 108 4.91 -9.80 -10.55
N PHE A 109 5.24 -8.50 -10.59
CA PHE A 109 5.71 -7.71 -9.45
C PHE A 109 4.71 -6.60 -9.22
N ILE A 110 4.21 -6.51 -8.00
CA ILE A 110 3.28 -5.45 -7.56
C ILE A 110 4.09 -4.32 -6.91
N HIS A 111 3.78 -3.08 -7.30
CA HIS A 111 4.52 -1.87 -6.89
C HIS A 111 3.64 -0.87 -6.14
N GLY A 112 2.58 -1.33 -5.52
CA GLY A 112 1.63 -0.49 -4.79
C GLY A 112 0.42 -0.09 -5.62
N ARG A 113 -0.43 0.73 -5.02
CA ARG A 113 -1.73 1.10 -5.58
C ARG A 113 -1.65 2.36 -6.43
N THR A 114 -2.52 2.45 -7.44
CA THR A 114 -2.63 3.65 -8.28
C THR A 114 -3.24 4.84 -7.55
N ASP A 115 -4.07 4.57 -6.53
CA ASP A 115 -4.73 5.56 -5.69
C ASP A 115 -3.87 6.02 -4.49
N ASP A 116 -2.77 5.32 -4.21
CA ASP A 116 -1.78 5.69 -3.19
C ASP A 116 -0.49 6.28 -3.81
N VAL A 117 -0.52 6.60 -5.10
CA VAL A 117 0.60 7.27 -5.76
C VAL A 117 0.61 8.75 -5.40
N ILE A 118 1.76 9.21 -4.99
CA ILE A 118 2.04 10.58 -4.57
C ILE A 118 2.67 11.32 -5.76
N ASN A 119 2.08 12.44 -6.16
CA ASN A 119 2.60 13.29 -7.22
C ASN A 119 3.09 14.60 -6.62
N ILE A 120 4.40 14.74 -6.48
CA ILE A 120 5.03 15.95 -5.91
C ILE A 120 5.89 16.60 -6.98
N ARG A 121 5.58 17.84 -7.35
CA ARG A 121 6.36 18.62 -8.34
C ARG A 121 6.68 17.84 -9.62
N GLY A 122 5.72 17.03 -10.10
CA GLY A 122 5.89 16.20 -11.30
C GLY A 122 6.57 14.84 -11.07
N HIS A 123 7.10 14.56 -9.89
CA HIS A 123 7.63 13.24 -9.53
C HIS A 123 6.51 12.33 -9.03
N ARG A 124 6.57 11.07 -9.42
CA ARG A 124 5.57 10.07 -9.06
C ARG A 124 6.19 8.95 -8.22
N ILE A 125 5.80 8.87 -6.94
CA ILE A 125 6.34 7.93 -5.96
C ILE A 125 5.17 7.15 -5.33
N GLY A 126 5.35 5.85 -5.10
CA GLY A 126 4.42 5.05 -4.29
C GLY A 126 4.63 5.32 -2.80
N SER A 127 3.55 5.44 -2.02
CA SER A 127 3.64 5.54 -0.57
C SER A 127 4.43 4.37 0.04
N GLU A 128 4.24 3.17 -0.49
CA GLU A 128 4.92 1.95 -0.06
C GLU A 128 6.44 1.97 -0.36
N GLU A 129 6.87 2.70 -1.39
CA GLU A 129 8.30 2.87 -1.69
C GLU A 129 8.98 3.67 -0.59
N ILE A 130 8.32 4.74 -0.11
CA ILE A 130 8.81 5.56 1.02
C ILE A 130 8.84 4.72 2.30
N GLU A 131 7.75 4.03 2.60
CA GLU A 131 7.63 3.17 3.78
C GLU A 131 8.71 2.08 3.80
N SER A 132 8.98 1.44 2.65
CA SER A 132 10.02 0.43 2.53
C SER A 132 11.43 0.94 2.86
N ILE A 133 11.73 2.20 2.55
CA ILE A 133 13.02 2.81 2.87
C ILE A 133 13.09 3.16 4.35
N VAL A 134 12.02 3.73 4.90
CA VAL A 134 11.94 4.11 6.32
C VAL A 134 12.00 2.89 7.24
N LEU A 135 11.33 1.80 6.88
CA LEU A 135 11.36 0.53 7.62
C LEU A 135 12.73 -0.18 7.63
N ARG A 136 13.72 0.31 6.87
CA ARG A 136 15.12 -0.19 7.00
C ARG A 136 15.86 0.40 8.21
N ILE A 137 15.29 1.38 8.89
CA ILE A 137 15.79 1.90 10.15
C ILE A 137 15.39 0.92 11.24
N LYS A 138 16.37 0.37 11.94
CA LYS A 138 16.19 -0.76 12.88
C LYS A 138 15.20 -0.46 14.00
N GLU A 139 15.13 0.78 14.45
CA GLU A 139 14.27 1.22 15.55
C GLU A 139 12.82 1.49 15.13
N ILE A 140 12.52 1.47 13.83
CA ILE A 140 11.17 1.67 13.31
C ILE A 140 10.49 0.32 13.11
N TYR A 141 9.37 0.13 13.79
CA TYR A 141 8.58 -1.11 13.74
C TYR A 141 7.51 -1.05 12.65
N GLU A 142 6.88 0.13 12.50
CA GLU A 142 5.83 0.37 11.52
C GLU A 142 5.95 1.78 10.95
N CYS A 143 5.57 1.93 9.68
CA CYS A 143 5.53 3.20 9.01
C CYS A 143 4.35 3.25 8.05
N CYS A 144 3.69 4.41 7.97
CA CYS A 144 2.64 4.68 7.00
C CYS A 144 2.83 6.07 6.42
N ALA A 145 3.00 6.15 5.10
CA ALA A 145 3.08 7.40 4.35
C ALA A 145 1.70 7.78 3.82
N ILE A 146 1.23 8.95 4.18
CA ILE A 146 -0.04 9.52 3.72
C ILE A 146 0.26 10.79 2.94
N SER A 147 -0.37 10.95 1.78
CA SER A 147 -0.34 12.22 1.07
C SER A 147 -1.68 12.94 1.15
N VAL A 148 -1.60 14.26 1.20
CA VAL A 148 -2.72 15.20 1.10
C VAL A 148 -2.47 16.08 -0.12
N ILE A 149 -3.53 16.45 -0.82
CA ILE A 149 -3.44 17.36 -1.98
C ILE A 149 -3.09 18.75 -1.46
N ASP A 150 -2.17 19.40 -2.15
CA ASP A 150 -1.74 20.78 -1.95
C ASP A 150 -1.77 21.50 -3.28
N ASP A 151 -2.24 22.74 -3.30
CA ASP A 151 -2.46 23.52 -4.52
C ASP A 151 -1.13 23.93 -5.21
N VAL A 152 -0.04 24.02 -4.47
CA VAL A 152 1.28 24.44 -4.97
C VAL A 152 2.18 23.23 -5.26
N GLU A 153 2.30 22.32 -4.30
CA GLU A 153 3.21 21.18 -4.38
C GLU A 153 2.61 19.98 -5.13
N GLY A 154 1.31 19.98 -5.35
CA GLY A 154 0.51 18.85 -5.84
C GLY A 154 0.16 17.89 -4.70
N HIS A 155 1.14 17.27 -4.08
CA HIS A 155 0.93 16.46 -2.87
C HIS A 155 1.97 16.79 -1.81
N ILE A 156 1.55 16.76 -0.55
CA ILE A 156 2.40 16.85 0.64
C ILE A 156 2.39 15.50 1.34
N ILE A 157 3.56 15.04 1.79
CA ILE A 157 3.72 13.78 2.49
C ILE A 157 3.70 14.01 4.00
N TYR A 158 3.00 13.13 4.70
CA TYR A 158 3.03 12.96 6.14
C TYR A 158 3.43 11.53 6.48
N LEU A 159 4.32 11.34 7.45
CA LEU A 159 4.68 10.02 7.93
C LEU A 159 4.07 9.77 9.32
N PHE A 160 3.51 8.59 9.49
CA PHE A 160 3.12 8.04 10.79
C PHE A 160 4.05 6.88 11.11
N VAL A 161 4.77 6.98 12.21
CA VAL A 161 5.85 6.05 12.56
C VAL A 161 5.59 5.45 13.94
N VAL A 162 5.81 4.15 14.09
CA VAL A 162 5.82 3.47 15.38
C VAL A 162 7.26 3.13 15.72
N SER A 163 7.78 3.75 16.77
CA SER A 163 9.14 3.55 17.27
C SER A 163 9.19 3.81 18.78
N LYS A 164 10.13 3.17 19.46
CA LYS A 164 10.47 3.54 20.86
C LYS A 164 11.30 4.81 20.94
N ASN A 165 11.97 5.19 19.87
CA ASN A 165 12.79 6.38 19.77
C ASN A 165 12.08 7.43 18.89
N ASN A 166 11.70 8.56 19.48
CA ASN A 166 11.02 9.66 18.78
C ASN A 166 11.98 10.72 18.21
N LYS A 167 13.29 10.43 18.16
CA LYS A 167 14.34 11.35 17.68
C LYS A 167 14.99 10.85 16.39
N LEU A 168 14.21 10.26 15.49
CA LEU A 168 14.71 9.68 14.23
C LEU A 168 14.48 10.55 13.00
N ASN A 169 14.00 11.79 13.16
CA ASN A 169 13.67 12.67 12.04
C ASN A 169 14.83 12.87 11.07
N ASP A 170 16.03 13.11 11.58
CA ASP A 170 17.23 13.32 10.74
C ASP A 170 17.62 12.05 9.97
N GLU A 171 17.53 10.88 10.63
CA GLU A 171 17.85 9.62 9.98
C GLU A 171 16.82 9.25 8.92
N ILE A 172 15.54 9.44 9.20
CA ILE A 172 14.44 9.26 8.24
C ILE A 172 14.65 10.20 7.04
N SER A 173 14.91 11.48 7.29
CA SER A 173 15.13 12.48 6.25
C SER A 173 16.33 12.14 5.36
N LYS A 174 17.48 11.79 5.95
CA LYS A 174 18.66 11.32 5.22
C LYS A 174 18.37 10.11 4.35
N LYS A 175 17.63 9.12 4.86
CA LYS A 175 17.23 7.92 4.11
C LYS A 175 16.34 8.28 2.92
N ILE A 176 15.35 9.15 3.11
CA ILE A 176 14.43 9.58 2.05
C ILE A 176 15.20 10.36 0.99
N VAL A 177 15.99 11.36 1.38
CA VAL A 177 16.75 12.18 0.43
C VAL A 177 17.72 11.35 -0.39
N SER A 178 18.44 10.41 0.23
CA SER A 178 19.42 9.57 -0.48
C SER A 178 18.79 8.61 -1.51
N ASN A 179 17.49 8.28 -1.37
CA ASN A 179 16.81 7.35 -2.27
C ASN A 179 15.90 8.03 -3.29
N PHE A 180 15.29 9.16 -2.95
CA PHE A 180 14.30 9.83 -3.78
C PHE A 180 14.66 11.28 -4.11
N GLY A 181 15.46 11.95 -3.27
CA GLY A 181 15.72 13.38 -3.36
C GLY A 181 14.90 14.18 -2.34
N ALA A 182 15.26 15.47 -2.20
CA ALA A 182 14.68 16.37 -1.20
C ALA A 182 13.18 16.64 -1.40
N PHE A 183 12.67 16.50 -2.63
CA PHE A 183 11.24 16.70 -2.92
C PHE A 183 10.33 15.67 -2.23
N ALA A 184 10.87 14.50 -1.84
CA ALA A 184 10.11 13.45 -1.16
C ALA A 184 10.13 13.58 0.37
N LEU A 185 10.73 14.64 0.91
CA LEU A 185 10.73 14.87 2.35
C LEU A 185 9.31 15.02 2.88
N PRO A 186 8.96 14.35 4.00
CA PRO A 186 7.68 14.56 4.65
C PRO A 186 7.62 15.97 5.25
N LYS A 187 6.45 16.59 5.20
CA LYS A 187 6.17 17.84 5.91
C LYS A 187 6.25 17.63 7.41
N GLU A 188 5.70 16.50 7.88
CA GLU A 188 5.69 16.14 9.29
C GLU A 188 5.85 14.63 9.49
N ILE A 189 6.45 14.26 10.64
CA ILE A 189 6.60 12.89 11.11
C ILE A 189 5.92 12.76 12.46
N TYR A 190 4.84 11.99 12.50
CA TYR A 190 4.06 11.73 13.71
C TYR A 190 4.46 10.38 14.31
N TYR A 191 5.02 10.39 15.51
CA TYR A 191 5.29 9.17 16.26
C TYR A 191 4.06 8.74 17.03
N LEU A 192 3.62 7.51 16.79
CA LEU A 192 2.42 6.92 17.40
C LEU A 192 2.79 5.69 18.22
N SER A 193 1.94 5.36 19.19
CA SER A 193 2.05 4.10 19.94
C SER A 193 1.76 2.88 19.08
N GLU A 194 0.86 3.02 18.09
CA GLU A 194 0.52 2.02 17.07
C GLU A 194 -0.11 2.69 15.85
N LEU A 195 -0.17 2.00 14.70
CA LEU A 195 -0.96 2.47 13.56
C LEU A 195 -2.42 2.01 13.66
N PRO A 196 -3.40 2.81 13.17
CA PRO A 196 -4.79 2.39 13.12
C PRO A 196 -4.96 1.24 12.11
N LYS A 197 -5.46 0.09 12.58
CA LYS A 197 -5.58 -1.13 11.80
C LYS A 197 -6.95 -1.76 11.93
N THR A 198 -7.34 -2.51 10.90
CA THR A 198 -8.45 -3.45 10.98
C THR A 198 -8.05 -4.67 11.83
N ARG A 199 -9.04 -5.48 12.24
CA ARG A 199 -8.82 -6.76 12.93
C ARG A 199 -7.93 -7.74 12.11
N SER A 200 -7.89 -7.61 10.79
CA SER A 200 -7.01 -8.39 9.91
C SER A 200 -5.60 -7.80 9.76
N GLY A 201 -5.27 -6.70 10.46
CA GLY A 201 -3.95 -6.07 10.44
C GLY A 201 -3.74 -5.06 9.30
N LYS A 202 -4.75 -4.77 8.48
CA LYS A 202 -4.65 -3.78 7.40
C LYS A 202 -4.67 -2.36 7.96
N ILE A 203 -3.69 -1.54 7.61
CA ILE A 203 -3.61 -0.12 8.01
C ILE A 203 -4.77 0.66 7.39
N LEU A 204 -5.45 1.47 8.19
CA LEU A 204 -6.56 2.31 7.79
C LEU A 204 -6.07 3.67 7.25
N ARG A 205 -5.39 3.66 6.08
CA ARG A 205 -4.83 4.86 5.43
C ARG A 205 -5.88 5.95 5.21
N ARG A 206 -7.10 5.58 4.81
CA ARG A 206 -8.19 6.53 4.62
C ARG A 206 -8.53 7.26 5.91
N LEU A 207 -8.52 6.59 7.05
CA LEU A 207 -8.75 7.19 8.35
C LEU A 207 -7.66 8.21 8.68
N LEU A 208 -6.39 7.86 8.52
CA LEU A 208 -5.26 8.77 8.74
C LEU A 208 -5.38 10.03 7.86
N ARG A 209 -5.68 9.86 6.58
CA ARG A 209 -5.90 10.98 5.65
C ARG A 209 -7.06 11.86 6.08
N THR A 210 -8.19 11.28 6.49
CA THR A 210 -9.35 12.04 6.94
C THR A 210 -9.05 12.86 8.20
N ILE A 211 -8.30 12.28 9.15
CA ILE A 211 -7.90 12.98 10.38
C ILE A 211 -6.91 14.11 10.06
N LEU A 212 -5.96 13.90 9.13
CA LEU A 212 -5.03 14.95 8.67
C LEU A 212 -5.76 16.15 8.06
N ILE A 213 -6.77 15.89 7.23
CA ILE A 213 -7.53 16.96 6.55
C ILE A 213 -8.45 17.69 7.54
N ASN A 214 -9.08 16.97 8.47
CA ASN A 214 -10.01 17.55 9.45
C ASN A 214 -9.92 16.84 10.80
N PRO A 215 -8.94 17.19 11.62
CA PRO A 215 -8.75 16.56 12.93
C PRO A 215 -9.89 16.82 13.92
N LYS A 216 -10.68 17.89 13.71
CA LYS A 216 -11.83 18.26 14.55
C LYS A 216 -13.15 17.60 14.11
N ALA A 217 -13.16 16.79 13.06
CA ALA A 217 -14.38 16.11 12.62
C ALA A 217 -15.03 15.28 13.73
N LYS A 218 -16.36 15.29 13.77
CA LYS A 218 -17.15 14.54 14.75
C LYS A 218 -17.20 13.03 14.44
N SER A 219 -17.07 12.65 13.17
CA SER A 219 -17.11 11.26 12.71
C SER A 219 -16.07 11.01 11.62
N PHE A 220 -15.50 9.83 11.61
CA PHE A 220 -14.50 9.37 10.63
C PHE A 220 -14.99 8.16 9.83
N GLY A 221 -16.32 7.99 9.73
CA GLY A 221 -16.96 6.89 9.02
C GLY A 221 -17.12 5.63 9.88
N ASP A 222 -17.33 4.51 9.22
CA ASP A 222 -17.50 3.21 9.90
C ASP A 222 -16.15 2.69 10.44
N LEU A 223 -16.06 2.56 11.74
CA LEU A 223 -14.89 2.07 12.48
C LEU A 223 -15.12 0.69 13.10
N SER A 224 -16.22 0.01 12.76
CA SER A 224 -16.59 -1.28 13.34
C SER A 224 -15.54 -2.39 13.15
N THR A 225 -14.74 -2.29 12.10
CA THR A 225 -13.65 -3.23 11.81
C THR A 225 -12.33 -2.88 12.48
N MET A 226 -12.25 -1.73 13.15
CA MET A 226 -11.00 -1.22 13.73
C MET A 226 -10.64 -2.02 15.00
N LEU A 227 -9.34 -2.37 15.11
CA LEU A 227 -8.83 -3.13 16.25
C LEU A 227 -8.83 -2.29 17.53
N ASN A 228 -8.33 -1.05 17.45
CA ASN A 228 -8.19 -0.15 18.60
C ASN A 228 -8.60 1.28 18.23
N SER A 229 -9.80 1.69 18.66
CA SER A 229 -10.31 3.04 18.39
C SER A 229 -9.69 4.14 19.23
N LYS A 230 -9.01 3.81 20.36
CA LYS A 230 -8.37 4.79 21.26
C LYS A 230 -7.24 5.54 20.55
N ILE A 231 -6.58 4.92 19.57
CA ILE A 231 -5.50 5.54 18.80
C ILE A 231 -5.94 6.79 18.04
N ILE A 232 -7.23 6.92 17.70
CA ILE A 232 -7.78 8.10 17.02
C ILE A 232 -7.55 9.36 17.87
N LYS A 233 -7.76 9.27 19.19
CA LYS A 233 -7.53 10.39 20.10
C LYS A 233 -6.06 10.80 20.13
N GLU A 234 -5.14 9.83 20.15
CA GLU A 234 -3.70 10.10 20.10
C GLU A 234 -3.32 10.82 18.81
N ILE A 235 -3.77 10.30 17.65
CA ILE A 235 -3.50 10.90 16.34
C ILE A 235 -4.01 12.33 16.27
N LYS A 236 -5.27 12.58 16.67
CA LYS A 236 -5.87 13.92 16.69
C LYS A 236 -5.04 14.89 17.56
N ASN A 237 -4.69 14.49 18.77
CA ASN A 237 -3.93 15.34 19.67
C ASN A 237 -2.56 15.71 19.08
N LYS A 238 -1.85 14.75 18.45
CA LYS A 238 -0.55 15.02 17.84
C LYS A 238 -0.64 15.98 16.65
N ILE A 239 -1.67 15.83 15.83
CA ILE A 239 -1.87 16.72 14.67
C ILE A 239 -2.24 18.13 15.14
N ILE A 240 -3.20 18.28 16.08
CA ILE A 240 -3.63 19.58 16.59
C ILE A 240 -2.50 20.31 17.32
N ASN A 241 -1.70 19.59 18.11
CA ASN A 241 -0.59 20.21 18.86
C ASN A 241 0.55 20.69 17.93
N ASN A 242 0.76 20.03 16.79
CA ASN A 242 1.76 20.49 15.81
C ASN A 242 1.29 21.70 14.97
N GLU A 243 -0.02 21.92 14.84
CA GLU A 243 -0.55 23.12 14.16
C GLU A 243 -0.35 24.40 14.98
N HIS A 244 0.00 24.29 16.26
CA HIS A 244 0.17 25.40 17.18
C HIS A 244 1.64 25.73 17.51
N ASN A 245 2.59 24.98 16.96
CA ASN A 245 4.03 25.23 17.03
C ASN A 245 4.58 25.67 15.67
#